data_e8ffa47b19dee5c43b214ced41ac3773
#
_entry.id   e8ffa47b19dee5c43b214ced41ac3773
#
_cell.length_a   1.000
_cell.length_b   1.000
_cell.length_c   1.000
_cell.angle_alpha   90.00
_cell.angle_beta   90.00
_cell.angle_gamma   90.00
#
_symmetry.space_group_name_H-M   'P 1'
#
loop_
_entity.id
_entity.type
_entity.pdbx_description
1 polymer ?
#
loop_
_entity_poly.entity_id
_entity_poly.type
_entity_poly.pdbx_seq_one_letter_code
_entity_poly.pdbx_strand_id
1 'polypeptide(L)'
;MSEAIGTLVYAVVKYAAYSAWCLAGLAVARPGGAGGGAALRFGAIRWAIGLAFGVAVFVLVGSIDASAAARTYFLVYSPVRVVEWSIMAWLIRDRSRPLSTALILWCAGGLLVSFLTDLLSPEGLQGRFCVGRCLC
;
A
#
# COMPACT_ATOMS: atom_id res chain seq x y z
N MET A 1 -5.72 1.09 25.23
CA MET A 1 -5.30 2.10 24.25
C MET A 1 -6.54 2.54 23.52
N SER A 2 -6.81 3.84 23.41
CA SER A 2 -8.01 4.29 22.69
C SER A 2 -7.91 3.88 21.20
N GLU A 3 -9.05 3.60 20.55
CA GLU A 3 -9.09 3.23 19.11
C GLU A 3 -8.38 4.27 18.24
N ALA A 4 -8.50 5.56 18.59
CA ALA A 4 -7.82 6.64 17.89
C ALA A 4 -6.28 6.52 17.93
N ILE A 5 -5.70 6.12 19.05
CA ILE A 5 -4.25 5.91 19.18
C ILE A 5 -3.82 4.71 18.34
N GLY A 6 -4.57 3.61 18.36
CA GLY A 6 -4.30 2.43 17.54
C GLY A 6 -4.29 2.75 16.05
N THR A 7 -5.28 3.50 15.59
CA THR A 7 -5.38 3.96 14.19
C THR A 7 -4.23 4.88 13.81
N LEU A 8 -3.83 5.80 14.68
CA LEU A 8 -2.71 6.70 14.42
C LEU A 8 -1.39 5.93 14.31
N VAL A 9 -1.13 5.03 15.25
CA VAL A 9 0.07 4.17 15.23
C VAL A 9 0.11 3.35 13.93
N TYR A 10 -1.02 2.75 13.55
CA TYR A 10 -1.12 2.01 12.30
C TYR A 10 -0.82 2.87 11.07
N ALA A 11 -1.36 4.09 10.99
CA ALA A 11 -1.10 5.01 9.89
C ALA A 11 0.39 5.36 9.78
N VAL A 12 1.06 5.61 10.92
CA VAL A 12 2.50 5.88 10.96
C VAL A 12 3.32 4.68 10.53
N VAL A 13 3.00 3.48 11.03
CA VAL A 13 3.68 2.23 10.64
C VAL A 13 3.52 1.97 9.14
N LYS A 14 2.32 2.14 8.60
CA LYS A 14 2.03 1.96 7.18
C LYS A 14 2.80 2.95 6.31
N TYR A 15 2.83 4.22 6.70
CA TYR A 15 3.60 5.24 6.02
C TYR A 15 5.10 4.95 6.03
N ALA A 16 5.64 4.54 7.18
CA ALA A 16 7.06 4.17 7.32
C ALA A 16 7.41 2.96 6.45
N ALA A 17 6.59 1.92 6.44
CA ALA A 17 6.78 0.73 5.61
C ALA A 17 6.76 1.07 4.10
N TYR A 18 5.82 1.91 3.66
CA TYR A 18 5.77 2.35 2.27
C TYR A 18 6.97 3.22 1.89
N SER A 19 7.41 4.11 2.77
CA SER A 19 8.59 4.95 2.53
C SER A 19 9.86 4.12 2.43
N ALA A 20 10.04 3.14 3.31
CA ALA A 20 11.17 2.21 3.26
C ALA A 20 11.16 1.37 1.98
N TRP A 21 9.98 0.87 1.58
CA TRP A 21 9.84 0.10 0.34
C TRP A 21 10.05 0.97 -0.92
N CYS A 22 9.60 2.22 -0.90
CA CYS A 22 9.88 3.19 -1.97
C CYS A 22 11.37 3.53 -2.05
N LEU A 23 12.10 3.57 -0.94
CA LEU A 23 13.57 3.74 -0.96
C LEU A 23 14.25 2.61 -1.72
N ALA A 24 13.85 1.36 -1.47
CA ALA A 24 14.34 0.20 -2.22
C ALA A 24 14.00 0.30 -3.71
N GLY A 25 12.77 0.70 -4.05
CA GLY A 25 12.33 0.90 -5.44
C GLY A 25 13.11 1.98 -6.17
N LEU A 26 13.39 3.09 -5.50
CA LEU A 26 14.22 4.16 -6.06
C LEU A 26 15.66 3.73 -6.30
N ALA A 27 16.23 2.93 -5.41
CA ALA A 27 17.58 2.37 -5.60
C ALA A 27 17.64 1.45 -6.83
N VAL A 28 16.57 0.69 -7.11
CA VAL A 28 16.45 -0.16 -8.28
C VAL A 28 16.21 0.65 -9.56
N ALA A 29 15.29 1.62 -9.50
CA ALA A 29 14.85 2.37 -10.69
C ALA A 29 15.82 3.48 -11.09
N ARG A 30 16.54 4.08 -10.14
CA ARG A 30 17.43 5.23 -10.33
C ARG A 30 18.75 5.03 -9.57
N PRO A 31 19.62 4.12 -9.99
CA PRO A 31 20.89 3.88 -9.32
C PRO A 31 21.71 5.18 -9.25
N GLY A 32 22.06 5.62 -8.04
CA GLY A 32 22.90 6.80 -7.80
C GLY A 32 22.18 8.15 -7.64
N GLY A 33 20.83 8.19 -7.66
CA GLY A 33 20.10 9.47 -7.69
C GLY A 33 19.01 9.73 -6.67
N ALA A 34 18.68 8.79 -5.78
CA ALA A 34 17.54 8.97 -4.90
C ALA A 34 17.92 9.03 -3.41
N GLY A 35 17.72 10.19 -2.81
CA GLY A 35 17.88 10.39 -1.37
C GLY A 35 16.64 10.00 -0.56
N GLY A 36 16.80 9.92 0.78
CA GLY A 36 15.71 9.61 1.72
C GLY A 36 14.49 10.53 1.60
N GLY A 37 14.69 11.81 1.24
CA GLY A 37 13.59 12.75 1.00
C GLY A 37 12.67 12.34 -0.15
N ALA A 38 13.23 11.79 -1.23
CA ALA A 38 12.43 11.25 -2.34
C ALA A 38 11.63 10.02 -1.88
N ALA A 39 12.21 9.14 -1.08
CA ALA A 39 11.52 7.97 -0.53
C ALA A 39 10.32 8.36 0.35
N LEU A 40 10.48 9.36 1.22
CA LEU A 40 9.38 9.87 2.05
C LEU A 40 8.25 10.45 1.19
N ARG A 41 8.60 11.23 0.15
CA ARG A 41 7.63 11.81 -0.80
C ARG A 41 6.86 10.72 -1.54
N PHE A 42 7.55 9.70 -2.06
CA PHE A 42 6.89 8.58 -2.75
C PHE A 42 6.08 7.71 -1.79
N GLY A 43 6.52 7.55 -0.54
CA GLY A 43 5.75 6.91 0.52
C GLY A 43 4.43 7.64 0.80
N ALA A 44 4.47 8.98 0.87
CA ALA A 44 3.27 9.80 1.02
C ALA A 44 2.32 9.68 -0.19
N ILE A 45 2.86 9.71 -1.41
CA ILE A 45 2.08 9.50 -2.64
C ILE A 45 1.42 8.11 -2.60
N ARG A 46 2.18 7.07 -2.24
CA ARG A 46 1.65 5.71 -2.14
C ARG A 46 0.51 5.63 -1.12
N TRP A 47 0.67 6.27 0.02
CA TRP A 47 -0.35 6.33 1.06
C TRP A 47 -1.62 7.05 0.57
N ALA A 48 -1.47 8.20 -0.10
CA ALA A 48 -2.58 8.96 -0.68
C ALA A 48 -3.34 8.17 -1.77
N ILE A 49 -2.61 7.45 -2.63
CA ILE A 49 -3.21 6.55 -3.64
C ILE A 49 -4.05 5.47 -2.93
N GLY A 50 -3.51 4.86 -1.87
CA GLY A 50 -4.23 3.86 -1.09
C GLY A 50 -5.52 4.38 -0.48
N LEU A 51 -5.50 5.61 0.06
CA LEU A 51 -6.72 6.27 0.57
C LEU A 51 -7.73 6.52 -0.55
N ALA A 52 -7.30 7.03 -1.69
CA ALA A 52 -8.18 7.31 -2.84
C ALA A 52 -8.85 6.02 -3.34
N PHE A 53 -8.09 4.93 -3.48
CA PHE A 53 -8.66 3.63 -3.86
C PHE A 53 -9.55 3.04 -2.76
N GLY A 54 -9.22 3.23 -1.48
CA GLY A 54 -10.09 2.83 -0.36
C GLY A 54 -11.44 3.52 -0.40
N VAL A 55 -11.45 4.84 -0.67
CA VAL A 55 -12.70 5.60 -0.87
C VAL A 55 -13.45 5.10 -2.11
N ALA A 56 -12.77 4.86 -3.22
CA ALA A 56 -13.41 4.34 -4.44
C ALA A 56 -14.05 2.98 -4.21
N VAL A 57 -13.38 2.07 -3.52
CA VAL A 57 -13.95 0.76 -3.16
C VAL A 57 -15.17 0.94 -2.27
N PHE A 58 -15.11 1.82 -1.26
CA PHE A 58 -16.25 2.12 -0.40
C PHE A 58 -17.46 2.65 -1.18
N VAL A 59 -17.24 3.55 -2.13
CA VAL A 59 -18.33 4.12 -2.96
C VAL A 59 -18.93 3.07 -3.90
N LEU A 60 -18.11 2.19 -4.48
CA LEU A 60 -18.54 1.22 -5.49
C LEU A 60 -19.16 -0.05 -4.89
N VAL A 61 -18.63 -0.52 -3.78
CA VAL A 61 -18.99 -1.82 -3.19
C VAL A 61 -19.76 -1.64 -1.87
N GLY A 62 -19.65 -0.47 -1.25
CA GLY A 62 -20.13 -0.22 0.11
C GLY A 62 -19.25 -0.90 1.17
N SER A 63 -19.68 -0.84 2.40
CA SER A 63 -19.04 -1.58 3.50
C SER A 63 -19.56 -3.02 3.53
N ILE A 64 -18.69 -3.97 3.22
CA ILE A 64 -18.99 -5.39 3.39
C ILE A 64 -18.61 -5.78 4.83
N ASP A 65 -19.53 -6.46 5.52
CA ASP A 65 -19.32 -6.87 6.90
C ASP A 65 -18.07 -7.75 7.04
N ALA A 66 -17.28 -7.47 8.06
CA ALA A 66 -16.02 -8.14 8.35
C ALA A 66 -16.15 -9.65 8.61
N SER A 67 -17.36 -10.13 8.88
CA SER A 67 -17.65 -11.57 9.03
C SER A 67 -17.52 -12.35 7.71
N ALA A 68 -17.58 -11.66 6.56
CA ALA A 68 -17.47 -12.27 5.22
C ALA A 68 -16.05 -12.70 4.85
N ALA A 69 -15.14 -12.65 5.77
CA ALA A 69 -13.85 -13.30 5.72
C ALA A 69 -12.73 -12.63 4.91
N ALA A 70 -11.53 -12.92 5.35
CA ALA A 70 -10.26 -12.69 4.67
C ALA A 70 -10.33 -12.95 3.15
N ARG A 71 -11.07 -13.96 2.73
CA ARG A 71 -11.25 -14.33 1.32
C ARG A 71 -11.82 -13.18 0.48
N THR A 72 -12.90 -12.55 0.93
CA THR A 72 -13.53 -11.42 0.22
C THR A 72 -12.60 -10.21 0.20
N TYR A 73 -11.92 -9.94 1.31
CA TYR A 73 -10.91 -8.91 1.39
C TYR A 73 -9.80 -9.11 0.33
N PHE A 74 -9.20 -10.30 0.26
CA PHE A 74 -8.15 -10.59 -0.71
C PHE A 74 -8.65 -10.54 -2.16
N LEU A 75 -9.87 -11.02 -2.45
CA LEU A 75 -10.45 -10.97 -3.79
C LEU A 75 -10.66 -9.52 -4.26
N VAL A 76 -11.11 -8.63 -3.39
CA VAL A 76 -11.34 -7.22 -3.73
C VAL A 76 -10.02 -6.44 -3.80
N TYR A 77 -9.16 -6.59 -2.80
CA TYR A 77 -7.96 -5.75 -2.70
C TYR A 77 -6.77 -6.24 -3.51
N SER A 78 -6.68 -7.51 -3.91
CA SER A 78 -5.55 -7.96 -4.74
C SER A 78 -5.46 -7.20 -6.06
N PRO A 79 -6.51 -7.12 -6.89
CA PRO A 79 -6.44 -6.33 -8.12
C PRO A 79 -6.21 -4.84 -7.86
N VAL A 80 -6.82 -4.29 -6.80
CA VAL A 80 -6.61 -2.88 -6.40
C VAL A 80 -5.13 -2.64 -6.09
N ARG A 81 -4.50 -3.49 -5.29
CA ARG A 81 -3.08 -3.38 -4.93
C ARG A 81 -2.15 -3.53 -6.15
N VAL A 82 -2.49 -4.41 -7.10
CA VAL A 82 -1.75 -4.52 -8.36
C VAL A 82 -1.77 -3.20 -9.12
N VAL A 83 -2.93 -2.57 -9.25
CA VAL A 83 -3.06 -1.27 -9.93
C VAL A 83 -2.27 -0.19 -9.20
N GLU A 84 -2.42 -0.09 -7.88
CA GLU A 84 -1.72 0.90 -7.05
C GLU A 84 -0.19 0.80 -7.18
N TRP A 85 0.37 -0.42 -7.12
CA TRP A 85 1.81 -0.62 -7.25
C TRP A 85 2.29 -0.47 -8.70
N SER A 86 1.44 -0.73 -9.68
CA SER A 86 1.74 -0.44 -11.09
C SER A 86 1.84 1.06 -11.35
N ILE A 87 0.95 1.86 -10.74
CA ILE A 87 1.04 3.34 -10.76
C ILE A 87 2.34 3.79 -10.11
N MET A 88 2.70 3.21 -8.96
CA MET A 88 3.95 3.55 -8.27
C MET A 88 5.18 3.20 -9.11
N ALA A 89 5.20 2.04 -9.76
CA ALA A 89 6.29 1.67 -10.67
C ALA A 89 6.42 2.66 -11.82
N TRP A 90 5.29 3.09 -12.39
CA TRP A 90 5.26 4.09 -13.47
C TRP A 90 5.80 5.45 -13.00
N LEU A 91 5.49 5.86 -11.76
CA LEU A 91 5.97 7.12 -11.17
C LEU A 91 7.46 7.09 -10.81
N ILE A 92 7.93 5.96 -10.27
CA ILE A 92 9.31 5.81 -9.78
C ILE A 92 10.28 5.58 -10.94
N ARG A 93 9.87 4.88 -11.99
CA ARG A 93 10.76 4.49 -13.08
C ARG A 93 11.42 5.69 -13.76
N ASP A 94 12.63 5.50 -14.23
CA ASP A 94 13.25 6.38 -15.20
C ASP A 94 12.61 6.13 -16.57
N ARG A 95 12.00 7.15 -17.15
CA ARG A 95 11.29 7.04 -18.44
C ARG A 95 12.21 6.73 -19.62
N SER A 96 13.50 6.98 -19.47
CA SER A 96 14.50 6.65 -20.48
C SER A 96 14.86 5.16 -20.52
N ARG A 97 14.42 4.39 -19.51
CA ARG A 97 14.76 2.98 -19.37
C ARG A 97 13.52 2.08 -19.55
N PRO A 98 13.69 0.89 -20.16
CA PRO A 98 12.62 -0.09 -20.25
C PRO A 98 12.24 -0.61 -18.85
N LEU A 99 11.05 -1.21 -18.75
CA LEU A 99 10.61 -1.85 -17.52
C LEU A 99 11.54 -3.02 -17.18
N SER A 100 12.20 -2.96 -16.04
CA SER A 100 13.13 -4.01 -15.62
C SER A 100 12.40 -5.09 -14.81
N THR A 101 12.90 -6.34 -14.89
CA THR A 101 12.43 -7.44 -14.05
C THR A 101 12.53 -7.10 -12.56
N ALA A 102 13.59 -6.40 -12.15
CA ALA A 102 13.77 -5.96 -10.78
C ALA A 102 12.65 -5.02 -10.31
N LEU A 103 12.15 -4.14 -11.18
CA LEU A 103 11.03 -3.25 -10.86
C LEU A 103 9.70 -4.03 -10.76
N ILE A 104 9.51 -5.06 -11.57
CA ILE A 104 8.35 -5.96 -11.47
C ILE A 104 8.38 -6.73 -10.15
N LEU A 105 9.53 -7.28 -9.76
CA LEU A 105 9.70 -7.95 -8.47
C LEU A 105 9.50 -6.99 -7.30
N TRP A 106 9.95 -5.74 -7.43
CA TRP A 106 9.67 -4.71 -6.44
C TRP A 106 8.17 -4.44 -6.30
N CYS A 107 7.40 -4.39 -7.39
CA CYS A 107 5.93 -4.29 -7.33
C CYS A 107 5.31 -5.48 -6.59
N ALA A 108 5.74 -6.69 -6.90
CA ALA A 108 5.25 -7.90 -6.22
C ALA A 108 5.55 -7.86 -4.71
N GLY A 109 6.77 -7.44 -4.33
CA GLY A 109 7.11 -7.21 -2.93
C GLY A 109 6.26 -6.10 -2.28
N GLY A 110 5.91 -5.07 -3.04
CA GLY A 110 5.01 -4.01 -2.59
C GLY A 110 3.60 -4.50 -2.27
N LEU A 111 3.07 -5.48 -3.02
CA LEU A 111 1.83 -6.16 -2.67
C LEU A 111 1.95 -6.84 -1.30
N LEU A 112 3.03 -7.58 -1.09
CA LEU A 112 3.28 -8.25 0.20
C LEU A 112 3.38 -7.24 1.34
N VAL A 113 4.13 -6.14 1.17
CA VAL A 113 4.23 -5.07 2.17
C VAL A 113 2.86 -4.48 2.48
N SER A 114 2.01 -4.27 1.47
CA SER A 114 0.65 -3.76 1.69
C SER A 114 -0.19 -4.72 2.53
N PHE A 115 -0.21 -6.01 2.18
CA PHE A 115 -0.98 -7.00 2.94
C PHE A 115 -0.43 -7.21 4.34
N LEU A 116 0.88 -7.25 4.52
CA LEU A 116 1.50 -7.36 5.84
C LEU A 116 1.16 -6.16 6.74
N THR A 117 1.19 -4.95 6.19
CA THR A 117 0.79 -3.77 6.96
C THR A 117 -0.71 -3.77 7.29
N ASP A 118 -1.56 -4.28 6.40
CA ASP A 118 -2.99 -4.40 6.68
C ASP A 118 -3.29 -5.43 7.77
N LEU A 119 -2.49 -6.52 7.87
CA LEU A 119 -2.56 -7.47 8.99
C LEU A 119 -2.20 -6.85 10.34
N LEU A 120 -1.36 -5.81 10.35
CA LEU A 120 -0.97 -5.07 11.56
C LEU A 120 -1.99 -3.99 11.95
N SER A 121 -3.06 -3.82 11.19
CA SER A 121 -4.15 -2.93 11.58
C SER A 121 -4.84 -3.42 12.86
N PRO A 122 -5.47 -2.54 13.66
CA PRO A 122 -6.19 -2.94 14.85
C PRO A 122 -7.25 -4.02 14.59
N GLU A 123 -7.91 -3.97 13.44
CA GLU A 123 -8.88 -4.97 13.00
C GLU A 123 -8.19 -6.25 12.52
N GLY A 124 -7.10 -6.12 11.75
CA GLY A 124 -6.32 -7.26 11.25
C GLY A 124 -5.76 -8.12 12.38
N LEU A 125 -5.27 -7.49 13.45
CA LEU A 125 -4.80 -8.17 14.65
C LEU A 125 -5.92 -8.94 15.39
N GLN A 126 -7.18 -8.53 15.21
CA GLN A 126 -8.35 -9.22 15.73
C GLN A 126 -8.91 -10.27 14.74
N GLY A 127 -8.22 -10.51 13.62
CA GLY A 127 -8.71 -11.41 12.57
C GLY A 127 -9.90 -10.86 11.79
N ARG A 128 -10.16 -9.57 11.87
CA ARG A 128 -11.24 -8.88 11.14
C ARG A 128 -10.66 -8.19 9.93
N PHE A 129 -11.15 -8.54 8.76
CA PHE A 129 -10.77 -7.89 7.51
C PHE A 129 -11.92 -7.03 7.01
N CYS A 130 -11.69 -5.73 6.90
CA CYS A 130 -12.70 -4.79 6.48
C CYS A 130 -12.59 -4.51 4.98
N VAL A 131 -13.70 -4.58 4.26
CA VAL A 131 -13.79 -4.10 2.88
C VAL A 131 -14.57 -2.79 2.88
N GLY A 132 -14.07 -1.78 2.17
CA GLY A 132 -14.74 -0.49 2.04
C GLY A 132 -14.55 0.48 3.21
N ARG A 133 -13.60 0.25 4.12
CA ARG A 133 -13.15 1.25 5.09
C ARG A 133 -11.85 1.88 4.63
N CYS A 134 -11.75 3.22 4.73
CA CYS A 134 -10.63 3.98 4.19
C CYS A 134 -9.26 3.69 4.83
N LEU A 135 -9.22 3.02 5.98
CA LEU A 135 -8.00 2.74 6.75
C LEU A 135 -7.72 1.24 6.94
N CYS A 136 -8.39 0.40 6.18
CA CYS A 136 -8.04 -1.03 6.16
C CYS A 136 -6.92 -1.33 5.20
#